data_031b69452dcf527634f85d852ae3a556
#
_entry.id   031b69452dcf527634f85d852ae3a556
#
_cell.length_a   1.000
_cell.length_b   1.000
_cell.length_c   1.000
_cell.angle_alpha   90.00
_cell.angle_beta   90.00
_cell.angle_gamma   90.00
#
_symmetry.space_group_name_H-M   'P 1'
#
loop_
_entity.id
_entity.type
_entity.pdbx_description
1 polymer ?
#
loop_
_entity_poly.entity_id
_entity_poly.type
_entity_poly.pdbx_seq_one_letter_code
_entity_poly.pdbx_strand_id
1 'polypeptide(L)' 'MVFFTNLIKNSFINKNEVNFSVGQKVYSKKNGSVCSIIKEIELNNIKHFELSIENDVYKREVILSEHALRMDYKK' A
#
# COMPACT_ATOMS: atom_id res chain seq x y z
N MET A 1 -7.96 -33.60 -3.77
CA MET A 1 -7.80 -33.08 -3.38
C MET A 1 -7.34 -32.16 -3.55
N VAL A 2 -7.57 -31.75 -3.72
CA VAL A 2 -7.07 -30.94 -3.69
C VAL A 2 -7.48 -30.07 -3.26
N PHE A 3 -8.16 -29.79 -2.86
CA PHE A 3 -8.39 -28.97 -2.38
C PHE A 3 -8.03 -28.57 -1.50
N PHE A 4 -8.20 -28.74 -0.97
CA PHE A 4 -7.71 -28.20 0.00
C PHE A 4 -6.65 -27.36 -0.20
N THR A 5 -6.06 -27.46 -1.00
CA THR A 5 -4.84 -26.87 -1.39
C THR A 5 -4.95 -25.39 -1.66
N ASN A 6 -5.94 -24.98 -2.36
CA ASN A 6 -6.08 -23.57 -2.71
C ASN A 6 -6.29 -22.68 -1.52
N LEU A 7 -7.04 -23.14 -0.57
CA LEU A 7 -7.28 -22.33 0.61
C LEU A 7 -6.01 -22.12 1.38
N ILE A 8 -5.20 -23.13 1.44
CA ILE A 8 -3.95 -23.01 2.15
C ILE A 8 -3.04 -22.00 1.50
N LYS A 9 -2.99 -22.01 0.19
CA LYS A 9 -2.17 -21.05 -0.51
C LYS A 9 -2.62 -19.63 -0.23
N ASN A 10 -3.90 -19.42 -0.22
CA ASN A 10 -4.41 -18.09 0.06
C ASN A 10 -4.03 -17.63 1.44
N SER A 11 -4.07 -18.53 2.39
CA SER A 11 -3.69 -18.17 3.74
C SER A 11 -2.23 -17.76 3.81
N PHE A 12 -1.38 -18.49 3.13
CA PHE A 12 0.04 -18.15 3.13
C PHE A 12 0.27 -16.79 2.52
N ILE A 13 -0.38 -16.53 1.42
CA ILE A 13 -0.22 -15.24 0.77
C ILE A 13 -0.64 -14.12 1.71
N ASN A 14 -1.75 -14.31 2.38
CA ASN A 14 -2.25 -13.28 3.28
C ASN A 14 -1.31 -13.01 4.43
N LYS A 15 -0.62 -14.01 4.90
CA LYS A 15 0.32 -13.81 5.99
C LYS A 15 1.43 -12.86 5.63
N ASN A 16 1.81 -12.86 4.38
CA ASN A 16 2.96 -12.07 3.95
C ASN A 16 2.58 -10.76 3.31
N GLU A 17 1.31 -10.49 3.20
CA GLU A 17 0.88 -9.25 2.58
C GLU A 17 0.76 -8.15 3.59
N VAL A 18 1.15 -6.97 3.17
CA VAL A 18 0.97 -5.77 3.97
C VAL A 18 -0.27 -5.07 3.45
N ASN A 19 -1.20 -4.82 4.34
CA ASN A 19 -2.46 -4.16 3.98
C ASN A 19 -2.39 -2.70 4.38
N PHE A 20 -2.84 -1.84 3.48
CA PHE A 20 -2.84 -0.41 3.69
C PHE A 20 -4.27 0.10 3.76
N SER A 21 -4.50 1.12 4.58
CA SER A 21 -5.83 1.71 4.77
C SER A 21 -5.72 3.22 4.83
N VAL A 22 -6.80 3.87 4.44
CA VAL A 22 -6.88 5.33 4.56
C VAL A 22 -6.68 5.71 6.03
N GLY A 23 -5.87 6.74 6.24
CA GLY A 23 -5.55 7.20 7.58
C GLY A 23 -4.25 6.66 8.13
N GLN A 24 -3.66 5.68 7.50
CA GLN A 24 -2.39 5.11 7.95
C GLN A 24 -1.23 5.95 7.48
N LYS A 25 -0.14 5.90 8.24
CA LYS A 25 1.12 6.49 7.84
C LYS A 25 2.03 5.42 7.31
N VAL A 26 2.78 5.77 6.29
CA VAL A 26 3.74 4.86 5.68
C VAL A 26 5.05 5.61 5.52
N TYR A 27 6.13 4.85 5.42
CA TYR A 27 7.48 5.42 5.36
C TYR A 27 8.15 4.94 4.10
N SER A 28 8.77 5.88 3.39
CA SER A 28 9.52 5.54 2.19
C SER A 28 10.73 4.71 2.56
N LYS A 29 10.93 3.61 1.85
CA LYS A 29 12.10 2.77 2.09
C LYS A 29 13.37 3.42 1.59
N LYS A 30 13.25 4.37 0.67
CA LYS A 30 14.42 5.02 0.10
C LYS A 30 14.96 6.13 0.96
N ASN A 31 14.10 6.97 1.50
CA ASN A 31 14.58 8.15 2.20
C ASN A 31 13.91 8.36 3.55
N GLY A 32 13.02 7.46 3.95
CA GLY A 32 12.39 7.58 5.25
C GLY A 32 11.30 8.63 5.34
N SER A 33 10.93 9.23 4.22
CA SER A 33 9.87 10.23 4.24
C SER A 33 8.58 9.63 4.76
N VAL A 34 7.83 10.41 5.53
CA VAL A 34 6.57 9.96 6.08
C VAL A 34 5.44 10.46 5.20
N CYS A 35 4.52 9.57 4.87
CA CYS A 35 3.36 9.92 4.07
C CYS A 35 2.11 9.41 4.76
N SER A 36 1.01 10.10 4.55
CA SER A 36 -0.29 9.68 5.06
C SER A 36 -1.13 9.22 3.89
N ILE A 37 -1.80 8.09 4.05
CA ILE A 37 -2.72 7.61 3.03
C ILE A 37 -4.03 8.37 3.21
N ILE A 38 -4.39 9.16 2.20
CA ILE A 38 -5.56 10.03 2.34
C ILE A 38 -6.75 9.54 1.52
N LYS A 39 -6.53 8.68 0.54
CA LYS A 39 -7.63 8.23 -0.28
C LYS A 39 -7.26 6.91 -0.95
N GLU A 40 -8.27 6.07 -1.15
CA GLU A 40 -8.14 4.86 -1.94
C GLU A 40 -8.89 5.07 -3.24
N ILE A 41 -8.24 4.78 -4.36
CA ILE A 41 -8.79 5.04 -5.69
C ILE A 41 -8.64 3.79 -6.52
N GLU A 42 -9.64 3.51 -7.35
CA GLU A 42 -9.55 2.39 -8.29
C GLU A 42 -9.37 2.94 -9.68
N LEU A 43 -8.28 2.55 -10.33
CA LEU A 43 -7.98 2.96 -11.70
C LEU A 43 -7.76 1.69 -12.51
N ASN A 44 -8.53 1.53 -13.60
CA ASN A 44 -8.41 0.36 -14.47
C ASN A 44 -8.50 -0.94 -13.67
N ASN A 45 -9.40 -0.98 -12.71
CA ASN A 45 -9.63 -2.15 -11.86
C ASN A 45 -8.43 -2.48 -10.98
N ILE A 46 -7.53 -1.55 -10.78
CA ILE A 46 -6.38 -1.72 -9.91
C ILE A 46 -6.49 -0.73 -8.77
N LYS A 47 -6.29 -1.22 -7.56
CA LYS A 47 -6.36 -0.37 -6.38
C LYS A 47 -5.14 0.55 -6.32
N HIS A 48 -5.40 1.82 -6.13
CA HIS A 48 -4.37 2.82 -5.95
C HIS A 48 -4.61 3.57 -4.66
N PHE A 49 -3.57 4.18 -4.14
CA PHE A 49 -3.67 5.01 -2.93
C PHE A 49 -3.08 6.37 -3.21
N GLU A 50 -3.75 7.38 -2.71
CA GLU A 50 -3.24 8.74 -2.77
C GLU A 50 -2.58 9.05 -1.44
N LEU A 51 -1.34 9.50 -1.48
CA LEU A 51 -0.54 9.79 -0.31
C LEU A 51 -0.24 11.26 -0.24
N SER A 52 -0.26 11.81 0.97
CA SER A 52 0.18 13.18 1.22
C SER A 52 1.54 13.09 1.90
N ILE A 53 2.53 13.76 1.34
CA ILE A 53 3.89 13.73 1.89
C ILE A 53 3.97 14.73 3.04
N GLU A 54 4.27 14.22 4.23
CA GLU A 54 4.38 15.07 5.40
C GLU A 54 5.70 15.82 5.39
N ASN A 55 5.71 16.95 6.04
CA ASN A 55 6.90 17.79 6.13
C ASN A 55 7.35 18.35 4.79
N ASP A 56 6.48 18.31 3.82
CA ASP A 56 6.76 18.92 2.53
C ASP A 56 6.13 20.29 2.53
N VAL A 57 6.95 21.29 2.27
CA VAL A 57 6.49 22.67 2.25
C VAL A 57 5.34 22.84 1.26
N TYR A 58 5.41 22.14 0.15
CA TYR A 58 4.40 22.26 -0.90
C TYR A 58 3.24 21.30 -0.71
N LYS A 59 3.31 20.43 0.29
CA LYS A 59 2.25 19.46 0.57
C LYS A 59 1.88 18.66 -0.65
N ARG A 60 2.87 18.13 -1.32
CA ARG A 60 2.66 17.37 -2.54
C ARG A 60 1.94 16.06 -2.24
N GLU A 61 1.24 15.59 -3.25
CA GLU A 61 0.53 14.32 -3.17
C GLU A 61 0.99 13.43 -4.30
N VAL A 62 0.99 12.13 -4.05
CA VAL A 62 1.34 11.16 -5.08
C VAL A 62 0.29 10.07 -5.08
N ILE A 63 0.07 9.47 -6.25
CA ILE A 63 -0.85 8.36 -6.39
C ILE A 63 -0.03 7.16 -6.81
N LEU A 64 -0.15 6.08 -6.05
CA LEU A 64 0.60 4.86 -6.30
C LEU A 64 -0.34 3.67 -6.33
N SER A 65 -0.05 2.71 -7.21
CA SER A 65 -0.77 1.46 -7.17
C SER A 65 -0.42 0.73 -5.87
N GLU A 66 -1.29 -0.18 -5.47
CA GLU A 66 -1.04 -0.94 -4.25
C GLU A 66 0.29 -1.68 -4.34
N HIS A 67 0.61 -2.21 -5.51
CA HIS A 67 1.86 -2.91 -5.70
C HIS A 67 3.06 -1.99 -5.48
N ALA A 68 3.02 -0.80 -6.09
CA ALA A 68 4.11 0.15 -5.93
C ALA A 68 4.25 0.58 -4.47
N LEU A 69 3.14 0.74 -3.79
CA LEU A 69 3.17 1.11 -2.39
C LEU A 69 3.86 0.04 -1.55
N ARG A 70 3.55 -1.23 -1.83
CA ARG A 70 4.21 -2.32 -1.10
C ARG A 70 5.69 -2.38 -1.37
N MET A 71 6.09 -2.09 -2.60
CA MET A 71 7.50 -2.19 -2.96
C MET A 71 8.34 -1.09 -2.34
N ASP A 72 7.80 0.12 -2.27
CA ASP A 72 8.59 1.28 -1.92
C ASP A 72 8.34 1.84 -0.53
N TYR A 73 7.29 1.40 0.14
CA TYR A 73 6.90 1.95 1.43
C TYR A 73 6.64 0.85 2.44
N LYS A 74 6.75 1.22 3.71
CA LYS A 74 6.45 0.31 4.81
C LYS A 74 5.64 1.05 5.86
N LYS A 75 4.99 0.28 6.70
CA LYS A 75 4.24 0.86 7.82
C LYS A 75 5.16 1.27 8.95
#